data_6a679bf07b7097d110bd35b9062826e5
#
_entry.id   6a679bf07b7097d110bd35b9062826e5
#
_cell.length_a   1.000
_cell.length_b   1.000
_cell.length_c   1.000
_cell.angle_alpha   90.00
_cell.angle_beta   90.00
_cell.angle_gamma   90.00
#
_symmetry.space_group_name_H-M   'P 1'
#
loop_
_entity.id
_entity.type
_entity.pdbx_description
1 polymer ?
#
loop_
_entity_poly.entity_id
_entity_poly.type
_entity_poly.pdbx_seq_one_letter_code
_entity_poly.pdbx_strand_id
1 'polypeptide(L)'
;MAIWLVVLLGLFYALLRFRQTCRKQGRRMWLANAGLSIAMLLAAVTAGELGFACFADFSDTFNITNVSKRWLVLHIDSEWNNAQVRDRKPLNKFVGPGQKRIIFVGDSFTAGHGIKNIDDRFTDRIAAWLEEKRPGKYVVSNYAEPGLEASMVEGKIKALFKEHYDVNMVVYVYNLNDIEGYAPKTIEQLQQINTAEPQNFLLRDTYLLNWLYFRYVQFQFAKGTDYFKSLAQAYDGEPWNGLRAKLAQLRRECAENNVDFRMVIFPFVQSLGKDDKFRDARAKIVEFCKAEKVPVLDLQPILNEHTGEKLEVSRFDAHPNERAHAIAAEAIEKFLLSDLVAPPHP
;
A
#
# COMPACT_ATOMS: atom_id res chain seq x y z
N MET A 1 -10.59 2.17 30.55
CA MET A 1 -9.28 1.55 30.80
C MET A 1 -8.84 1.66 32.27
N ALA A 2 -8.78 2.86 32.87
CA ALA A 2 -8.40 3.03 34.29
C ALA A 2 -9.25 2.18 35.26
N ILE A 3 -10.58 2.16 35.07
CA ILE A 3 -11.51 1.36 35.86
C ILE A 3 -11.17 -0.14 35.77
N TRP A 4 -10.86 -0.64 34.58
CA TRP A 4 -10.47 -2.04 34.35
C TRP A 4 -9.18 -2.42 35.08
N LEU A 5 -8.17 -1.57 35.10
CA LEU A 5 -6.94 -1.78 35.84
C LEU A 5 -7.19 -1.87 37.36
N VAL A 6 -8.04 -0.99 37.89
CA VAL A 6 -8.46 -1.03 39.29
C VAL A 6 -9.17 -2.35 39.63
N VAL A 7 -10.07 -2.80 38.75
CA VAL A 7 -10.79 -4.07 38.90
C VAL A 7 -9.82 -5.27 38.90
N LEU A 8 -8.85 -5.28 37.94
CA LEU A 8 -7.83 -6.34 37.90
C LEU A 8 -6.94 -6.36 39.13
N LEU A 9 -6.50 -5.21 39.64
CA LEU A 9 -5.71 -5.13 40.86
C LEU A 9 -6.50 -5.61 42.05
N GLY A 10 -7.78 -5.22 42.17
CA GLY A 10 -8.68 -5.69 43.20
C GLY A 10 -8.89 -7.22 43.17
N LEU A 11 -9.12 -7.76 41.95
CA LEU A 11 -9.25 -9.20 41.75
C LEU A 11 -7.96 -9.95 42.11
N PHE A 12 -6.83 -9.45 41.72
CA PHE A 12 -5.53 -10.04 42.03
C PHE A 12 -5.28 -10.06 43.54
N TYR A 13 -5.56 -8.96 44.25
CA TYR A 13 -5.48 -8.87 45.70
C TYR A 13 -6.43 -9.88 46.36
N ALA A 14 -7.68 -9.95 45.92
CA ALA A 14 -8.66 -10.91 46.46
C ALA A 14 -8.21 -12.37 46.29
N LEU A 15 -7.66 -12.72 45.12
CA LEU A 15 -7.13 -14.05 44.84
C LEU A 15 -5.90 -14.40 45.69
N LEU A 16 -5.02 -13.44 45.95
CA LEU A 16 -3.89 -13.64 46.87
C LEU A 16 -4.36 -13.91 48.30
N ARG A 17 -5.37 -13.15 48.77
CA ARG A 17 -5.97 -13.38 50.09
C ARG A 17 -6.65 -14.74 50.15
N PHE A 18 -7.39 -15.13 49.14
CA PHE A 18 -8.01 -16.45 49.03
C PHE A 18 -6.97 -17.57 49.06
N ARG A 19 -5.87 -17.43 48.33
CA ARG A 19 -4.76 -18.40 48.37
C ARG A 19 -4.13 -18.54 49.74
N GLN A 20 -3.93 -17.44 50.45
CA GLN A 20 -3.41 -17.47 51.82
C GLN A 20 -4.37 -18.23 52.77
N THR A 21 -5.69 -18.02 52.61
CA THR A 21 -6.72 -18.73 53.41
C THR A 21 -6.73 -20.22 53.09
N CYS A 22 -6.71 -20.59 51.79
CA CYS A 22 -6.64 -21.99 51.37
C CYS A 22 -5.39 -22.70 51.91
N ARG A 23 -4.23 -22.00 51.92
CA ARG A 23 -2.98 -22.53 52.49
C ARG A 23 -3.11 -22.80 53.97
N LYS A 24 -3.74 -21.92 54.74
CA LYS A 24 -3.95 -22.10 56.18
C LYS A 24 -4.90 -23.26 56.49
N GLN A 25 -5.90 -23.49 55.60
CA GLN A 25 -6.92 -24.53 55.82
C GLN A 25 -6.56 -25.87 55.15
N GLY A 26 -5.45 -25.96 54.42
CA GLY A 26 -5.05 -27.19 53.70
C GLY A 26 -6.00 -27.62 52.59
N ARG A 27 -6.86 -26.72 52.12
CA ARG A 27 -7.93 -27.04 51.15
C ARG A 27 -7.86 -26.22 49.88
N ARG A 28 -8.24 -26.82 48.74
CA ARG A 28 -8.51 -26.17 47.45
C ARG A 28 -7.37 -25.29 46.88
N MET A 29 -6.12 -25.57 47.19
CA MET A 29 -4.95 -24.83 46.69
C MET A 29 -4.92 -24.75 45.16
N TRP A 30 -5.38 -25.80 44.48
CA TRP A 30 -5.43 -25.82 43.02
C TRP A 30 -6.39 -24.77 42.46
N LEU A 31 -7.56 -24.53 43.11
CA LEU A 31 -8.50 -23.46 42.71
C LEU A 31 -7.88 -22.07 42.85
N ALA A 32 -7.18 -21.83 43.95
CA ALA A 32 -6.50 -20.56 44.18
C ALA A 32 -5.36 -20.32 43.16
N ASN A 33 -4.60 -21.37 42.84
CA ASN A 33 -3.56 -21.28 41.82
C ASN A 33 -4.14 -21.09 40.41
N ALA A 34 -5.21 -21.81 40.04
CA ALA A 34 -5.90 -21.64 38.78
C ALA A 34 -6.45 -20.21 38.64
N GLY A 35 -7.10 -19.67 39.68
CA GLY A 35 -7.59 -18.29 39.70
C GLY A 35 -6.47 -17.25 39.48
N LEU A 36 -5.33 -17.44 40.17
CA LEU A 36 -4.16 -16.58 39.99
C LEU A 36 -3.58 -16.68 38.57
N SER A 37 -3.50 -17.89 38.00
CA SER A 37 -3.03 -18.07 36.61
C SER A 37 -3.93 -17.37 35.64
N ILE A 38 -5.24 -17.44 35.78
CA ILE A 38 -6.21 -16.72 34.96
C ILE A 38 -6.03 -15.20 35.13
N ALA A 39 -5.92 -14.72 36.38
CA ALA A 39 -5.71 -13.28 36.60
C ALA A 39 -4.39 -12.77 35.98
N MET A 40 -3.32 -13.57 36.08
CA MET A 40 -2.05 -13.24 35.40
C MET A 40 -2.18 -13.20 33.88
N LEU A 41 -2.91 -14.16 33.27
CA LEU A 41 -3.18 -14.16 31.85
C LEU A 41 -3.98 -12.93 31.42
N LEU A 42 -5.03 -12.59 32.17
CA LEU A 42 -5.82 -11.38 31.92
C LEU A 42 -4.97 -10.10 32.04
N ALA A 43 -4.09 -10.04 33.06
CA ALA A 43 -3.17 -8.92 33.20
C ALA A 43 -2.18 -8.84 32.04
N ALA A 44 -1.65 -9.96 31.58
CA ALA A 44 -0.75 -10.01 30.41
C ALA A 44 -1.44 -9.57 29.13
N VAL A 45 -2.67 -10.04 28.87
CA VAL A 45 -3.49 -9.61 27.72
C VAL A 45 -3.79 -8.11 27.81
N THR A 46 -4.16 -7.62 29.01
CA THR A 46 -4.42 -6.18 29.21
C THR A 46 -3.16 -5.33 28.99
N ALA A 47 -2.01 -5.77 29.48
CA ALA A 47 -0.74 -5.08 29.25
C ALA A 47 -0.35 -5.09 27.76
N GLY A 48 -0.56 -6.21 27.08
CA GLY A 48 -0.38 -6.32 25.63
C GLY A 48 -1.31 -5.40 24.86
N GLU A 49 -2.59 -5.36 25.23
CA GLU A 49 -3.58 -4.45 24.62
C GLU A 49 -3.19 -2.98 24.80
N LEU A 50 -2.75 -2.60 26.00
CA LEU A 50 -2.24 -1.25 26.27
C LEU A 50 -0.99 -0.94 25.43
N GLY A 51 -0.07 -1.92 25.33
CA GLY A 51 1.12 -1.78 24.49
C GLY A 51 0.76 -1.54 23.02
N PHE A 52 -0.17 -2.32 22.47
CA PHE A 52 -0.65 -2.13 21.10
C PHE A 52 -1.43 -0.83 20.93
N ALA A 53 -2.30 -0.49 21.88
CA ALA A 53 -3.06 0.76 21.84
C ALA A 53 -2.18 2.02 21.92
N CYS A 54 -1.07 1.99 22.65
CA CYS A 54 -0.25 3.17 22.90
C CYS A 54 1.00 3.25 22.02
N PHE A 55 1.60 2.13 21.64
CA PHE A 55 2.93 2.10 21.04
C PHE A 55 2.99 1.41 19.68
N ALA A 56 2.02 0.55 19.32
CA ALA A 56 2.03 -0.05 17.99
C ALA A 56 1.71 1.00 16.92
N ASP A 57 2.65 1.25 16.02
CA ASP A 57 2.55 2.27 14.98
C ASP A 57 3.11 1.68 13.66
N PHE A 58 2.29 0.84 13.03
CA PHE A 58 2.63 0.17 11.77
C PHE A 58 1.39 -0.07 10.90
N SER A 59 1.59 -0.06 9.60
CA SER A 59 0.60 -0.44 8.59
C SER A 59 0.58 -1.96 8.37
N ASP A 60 -0.44 -2.45 7.72
CA ASP A 60 -0.49 -3.79 7.13
C ASP A 60 -0.95 -3.72 5.67
N THR A 61 -0.62 -4.76 4.89
CA THR A 61 -0.84 -4.82 3.45
C THR A 61 -2.28 -4.52 3.02
N PHE A 62 -3.27 -4.94 3.81
CA PHE A 62 -4.69 -4.81 3.46
C PHE A 62 -5.41 -3.73 4.26
N ASN A 63 -4.71 -3.08 5.18
CA ASN A 63 -5.28 -2.07 6.08
C ASN A 63 -6.50 -2.53 6.87
N ILE A 64 -6.46 -3.79 7.35
CA ILE A 64 -7.60 -4.43 8.00
C ILE A 64 -7.54 -4.40 9.53
N THR A 65 -6.32 -4.35 10.11
CA THR A 65 -6.18 -4.33 11.57
C THR A 65 -6.47 -2.94 12.16
N ASN A 66 -6.95 -2.90 13.41
CA ASN A 66 -7.18 -1.63 14.11
C ASN A 66 -5.88 -0.82 14.30
N VAL A 67 -4.73 -1.49 14.38
CA VAL A 67 -3.43 -0.81 14.40
C VAL A 67 -3.19 -0.10 13.08
N SER A 68 -3.41 -0.78 11.95
CA SER A 68 -3.20 -0.19 10.63
C SER A 68 -4.22 0.90 10.31
N LYS A 69 -5.51 0.70 10.66
CA LYS A 69 -6.53 1.74 10.53
C LYS A 69 -6.15 3.02 11.30
N ARG A 70 -5.65 2.87 12.54
CA ARG A 70 -5.12 4.00 13.30
C ARG A 70 -3.87 4.62 12.65
N TRP A 71 -2.98 3.78 12.11
CA TRP A 71 -1.80 4.25 11.41
C TRP A 71 -2.18 5.16 10.21
N LEU A 72 -3.21 4.80 9.43
CA LEU A 72 -3.72 5.65 8.36
C LEU A 72 -4.18 7.01 8.87
N VAL A 73 -4.99 7.01 9.93
CA VAL A 73 -5.48 8.27 10.55
C VAL A 73 -4.32 9.17 11.00
N LEU A 74 -3.27 8.58 11.56
CA LEU A 74 -2.13 9.33 12.10
C LEU A 74 -1.18 9.87 11.02
N HIS A 75 -0.99 9.13 9.92
CA HIS A 75 0.08 9.42 8.96
C HIS A 75 -0.43 9.80 7.55
N ILE A 76 -1.68 9.48 7.22
CA ILE A 76 -2.21 9.66 5.87
C ILE A 76 -3.36 10.67 5.82
N ASP A 77 -4.34 10.57 6.73
CA ASP A 77 -5.59 11.33 6.62
C ASP A 77 -5.39 12.85 6.62
N SER A 78 -4.36 13.36 7.29
CA SER A 78 -4.03 14.79 7.28
C SER A 78 -3.40 15.28 5.96
N GLU A 79 -3.03 14.37 5.06
CA GLU A 79 -2.34 14.67 3.80
C GLU A 79 -3.25 14.55 2.57
N TRP A 80 -4.58 14.37 2.76
CA TRP A 80 -5.54 14.32 1.65
C TRP A 80 -5.82 15.73 1.11
N ASN A 81 -5.69 15.88 -0.20
CA ASN A 81 -5.94 17.15 -0.87
C ASN A 81 -7.40 17.27 -1.37
N ASN A 82 -7.68 18.35 -2.12
CA ASN A 82 -8.99 18.61 -2.73
C ASN A 82 -9.42 17.59 -3.78
N ALA A 83 -8.51 16.79 -4.30
CA ALA A 83 -8.81 15.70 -5.26
C ALA A 83 -8.98 14.33 -4.58
N GLN A 84 -9.03 14.31 -3.24
CA GLN A 84 -9.16 13.10 -2.44
C GLN A 84 -8.02 12.08 -2.70
N VAL A 85 -6.81 12.59 -2.89
CA VAL A 85 -5.59 11.79 -2.99
C VAL A 85 -4.57 12.26 -1.97
N ARG A 86 -3.66 11.39 -1.57
CA ARG A 86 -2.58 11.72 -0.65
C ARG A 86 -1.57 12.64 -1.34
N ASP A 87 -1.74 13.94 -1.19
CA ASP A 87 -0.79 14.95 -1.67
C ASP A 87 -0.97 16.23 -0.85
N ARG A 88 0.11 16.81 -0.33
CA ARG A 88 0.07 18.07 0.43
C ARG A 88 -0.35 19.26 -0.45
N LYS A 89 -0.10 19.17 -1.74
CA LYS A 89 -0.42 20.24 -2.68
C LYS A 89 -1.83 20.04 -3.23
N PRO A 90 -2.64 21.10 -3.31
CA PRO A 90 -3.93 21.00 -3.97
C PRO A 90 -3.75 20.72 -5.48
N LEU A 91 -4.61 19.89 -6.02
CA LEU A 91 -4.70 19.71 -7.48
C LEU A 91 -5.52 20.87 -8.05
N ASN A 92 -4.83 21.95 -8.41
CA ASN A 92 -5.45 23.10 -9.09
C ASN A 92 -5.67 22.79 -10.57
N LYS A 93 -6.73 23.35 -11.19
CA LYS A 93 -6.98 23.11 -12.63
C LYS A 93 -5.83 23.58 -13.50
N PHE A 94 -5.26 24.74 -13.22
CA PHE A 94 -4.21 25.37 -14.01
C PHE A 94 -2.89 25.39 -13.25
N VAL A 95 -1.81 25.29 -13.99
CA VAL A 95 -0.45 25.55 -13.47
C VAL A 95 -0.02 26.97 -13.83
N GLY A 96 1.08 27.43 -13.23
CA GLY A 96 1.62 28.77 -13.51
C GLY A 96 2.10 28.92 -14.96
N PRO A 97 2.21 30.16 -15.44
CA PRO A 97 2.68 30.44 -16.80
C PRO A 97 4.03 29.78 -17.10
N GLY A 98 4.10 29.02 -18.19
CA GLY A 98 5.29 28.30 -18.62
C GLY A 98 5.65 27.05 -17.80
N GLN A 99 4.82 26.67 -16.84
CA GLN A 99 4.95 25.41 -16.12
C GLN A 99 4.30 24.25 -16.87
N LYS A 100 4.79 23.03 -16.61
CA LYS A 100 4.23 21.78 -17.12
C LYS A 100 3.86 20.87 -15.97
N ARG A 101 2.70 20.23 -16.04
CA ARG A 101 2.27 19.27 -15.03
C ARG A 101 2.56 17.85 -15.46
N ILE A 102 3.16 17.11 -14.53
CA ILE A 102 3.38 15.66 -14.60
C ILE A 102 2.45 15.02 -13.56
N ILE A 103 1.52 14.18 -14.02
CA ILE A 103 0.62 13.41 -13.17
C ILE A 103 1.19 12.00 -13.03
N PHE A 104 1.50 11.57 -11.81
CA PHE A 104 1.71 10.17 -11.49
C PHE A 104 0.39 9.56 -11.06
N VAL A 105 -0.06 8.52 -11.73
CA VAL A 105 -1.26 7.76 -11.42
C VAL A 105 -0.90 6.30 -11.17
N GLY A 106 -1.56 5.67 -10.22
CA GLY A 106 -1.33 4.28 -9.84
C GLY A 106 -2.03 3.93 -8.54
N ASP A 107 -1.74 2.77 -8.01
CA ASP A 107 -2.34 2.18 -6.82
C ASP A 107 -1.68 2.64 -5.50
N SER A 108 -1.76 1.79 -4.48
CA SER A 108 -1.16 1.99 -3.17
C SER A 108 0.36 2.16 -3.18
N PHE A 109 1.07 1.57 -4.16
CA PHE A 109 2.52 1.75 -4.32
C PHE A 109 2.86 3.19 -4.70
N THR A 110 2.06 3.77 -5.57
CA THR A 110 2.21 5.17 -6.00
C THR A 110 1.70 6.15 -4.95
N ALA A 111 0.59 5.82 -4.28
CA ALA A 111 0.09 6.60 -3.15
C ALA A 111 1.06 6.60 -1.94
N GLY A 112 1.97 5.62 -1.89
CA GLY A 112 2.97 5.47 -0.83
C GLY A 112 2.36 4.92 0.46
N HIS A 113 1.56 3.84 0.35
CA HIS A 113 1.07 3.12 1.52
C HIS A 113 2.26 2.58 2.32
N GLY A 114 2.21 2.72 3.65
CA GLY A 114 3.32 2.33 4.53
C GLY A 114 4.42 3.39 4.72
N ILE A 115 4.51 4.39 3.85
CA ILE A 115 5.47 5.50 3.97
C ILE A 115 4.90 6.56 4.91
N LYS A 116 5.57 6.82 6.03
CA LYS A 116 5.13 7.79 7.04
C LYS A 116 5.32 9.23 6.58
N ASN A 117 6.50 9.55 6.08
CA ASN A 117 6.81 10.89 5.59
C ASN A 117 6.58 10.96 4.08
N ILE A 118 5.66 11.81 3.65
CA ILE A 118 5.29 11.97 2.24
C ILE A 118 6.49 12.34 1.35
N ASP A 119 7.49 13.05 1.89
CA ASP A 119 8.69 13.45 1.15
C ASP A 119 9.58 12.24 0.78
N ASP A 120 9.37 11.08 1.41
CA ASP A 120 10.08 9.84 1.10
C ASP A 120 9.46 9.04 -0.04
N ARG A 121 8.28 9.41 -0.55
CA ARG A 121 7.70 8.80 -1.74
C ARG A 121 8.51 9.13 -2.98
N PHE A 122 8.57 8.21 -3.93
CA PHE A 122 9.32 8.44 -5.18
C PHE A 122 8.79 9.67 -5.95
N THR A 123 7.48 9.94 -5.92
CA THR A 123 6.88 11.11 -6.60
C THR A 123 7.34 12.43 -6.01
N ASP A 124 7.45 12.51 -4.68
CA ASP A 124 7.89 13.72 -3.99
C ASP A 124 9.41 13.93 -4.12
N ARG A 125 10.18 12.84 -4.13
CA ARG A 125 11.62 12.87 -4.45
C ARG A 125 11.86 13.39 -5.88
N ILE A 126 11.08 12.89 -6.86
CA ILE A 126 11.13 13.37 -8.25
C ILE A 126 10.72 14.86 -8.33
N ALA A 127 9.71 15.28 -7.58
CA ALA A 127 9.29 16.67 -7.54
C ALA A 127 10.42 17.59 -7.01
N ALA A 128 11.08 17.18 -5.93
CA ALA A 128 12.22 17.90 -5.36
C ALA A 128 13.41 17.96 -6.34
N TRP A 129 13.73 16.84 -6.98
CA TRP A 129 14.77 16.76 -7.99
C TRP A 129 14.48 17.66 -9.22
N LEU A 130 13.25 17.65 -9.74
CA LEU A 130 12.87 18.52 -10.85
C LEU A 130 12.94 20.01 -10.46
N GLU A 131 12.56 20.36 -9.24
CA GLU A 131 12.70 21.72 -8.74
C GLU A 131 14.17 22.15 -8.63
N GLU A 132 15.06 21.26 -8.22
CA GLU A 132 16.51 21.51 -8.21
C GLU A 132 17.09 21.72 -9.63
N LYS A 133 16.73 20.85 -10.58
CA LYS A 133 17.31 20.86 -11.94
C LYS A 133 16.66 21.90 -12.86
N ARG A 134 15.40 22.21 -12.67
CA ARG A 134 14.58 23.08 -13.52
C ARG A 134 13.61 23.92 -12.64
N PRO A 135 14.10 24.85 -11.83
CA PRO A 135 13.27 25.60 -10.89
C PRO A 135 12.04 26.22 -11.53
N GLY A 136 10.88 25.98 -10.94
CA GLY A 136 9.61 26.51 -11.35
C GLY A 136 9.08 26.05 -12.72
N LYS A 137 9.68 25.02 -13.32
CA LYS A 137 9.25 24.52 -14.66
C LYS A 137 8.23 23.40 -14.60
N TYR A 138 8.25 22.59 -13.55
CA TYR A 138 7.40 21.41 -13.45
C TYR A 138 6.57 21.42 -12.17
N VAL A 139 5.33 20.96 -12.29
CA VAL A 139 4.45 20.65 -11.17
C VAL A 139 4.21 19.15 -11.19
N VAL A 140 4.74 18.44 -10.21
CA VAL A 140 4.47 17.02 -10.04
C VAL A 140 3.26 16.86 -9.13
N SER A 141 2.28 16.08 -9.55
CA SER A 141 1.09 15.74 -8.78
C SER A 141 0.98 14.22 -8.65
N ASN A 142 0.87 13.74 -7.42
CA ASN A 142 0.55 12.34 -7.16
C ASN A 142 -0.98 12.18 -7.17
N TYR A 143 -1.51 11.53 -8.21
CA TYR A 143 -2.94 11.31 -8.41
C TYR A 143 -3.31 9.83 -8.24
N ALA A 144 -2.58 9.16 -7.35
CA ALA A 144 -2.74 7.75 -7.04
C ALA A 144 -3.74 7.53 -5.90
N GLU A 145 -4.31 6.33 -5.87
CA GLU A 145 -5.29 5.94 -4.87
C GLU A 145 -5.11 4.45 -4.53
N PRO A 146 -5.03 4.09 -3.23
CA PRO A 146 -4.94 2.68 -2.85
C PRO A 146 -6.08 1.86 -3.43
N GLY A 147 -5.75 0.73 -4.07
CA GLY A 147 -6.74 -0.13 -4.74
C GLY A 147 -7.20 0.37 -6.12
N LEU A 148 -6.54 1.40 -6.68
CA LEU A 148 -6.83 1.85 -8.04
C LEU A 148 -6.34 0.80 -9.05
N GLU A 149 -7.25 0.21 -9.79
CA GLU A 149 -6.98 -0.79 -10.82
C GLU A 149 -6.97 -0.15 -12.22
N ALA A 150 -6.33 -0.82 -13.18
CA ALA A 150 -6.27 -0.35 -14.57
C ALA A 150 -7.65 -0.06 -15.18
N SER A 151 -8.68 -0.80 -14.76
CA SER A 151 -10.08 -0.58 -15.18
C SER A 151 -10.59 0.83 -14.84
N MET A 152 -10.08 1.44 -13.77
CA MET A 152 -10.51 2.75 -13.24
C MET A 152 -9.59 3.90 -13.67
N VAL A 153 -8.31 3.61 -13.94
CA VAL A 153 -7.28 4.64 -14.26
C VAL A 153 -7.69 5.50 -15.45
N GLU A 154 -8.19 4.88 -16.52
CA GLU A 154 -8.62 5.61 -17.72
C GLU A 154 -9.73 6.61 -17.40
N GLY A 155 -10.77 6.19 -16.66
CA GLY A 155 -11.87 7.07 -16.25
C GLY A 155 -11.38 8.24 -15.40
N LYS A 156 -10.44 7.98 -14.50
CA LYS A 156 -9.84 9.00 -13.62
C LYS A 156 -9.05 10.05 -14.41
N ILE A 157 -8.26 9.64 -15.39
CA ILE A 157 -7.51 10.55 -16.27
C ILE A 157 -8.44 11.31 -17.22
N LYS A 158 -9.41 10.62 -17.81
CA LYS A 158 -10.43 11.25 -18.67
C LYS A 158 -11.24 12.34 -17.95
N ALA A 159 -11.52 12.17 -16.66
CA ALA A 159 -12.17 13.18 -15.85
C ALA A 159 -11.35 14.47 -15.76
N LEU A 160 -10.01 14.39 -15.63
CA LEU A 160 -9.12 15.56 -15.65
C LEU A 160 -9.22 16.31 -17.00
N PHE A 161 -9.21 15.57 -18.11
CA PHE A 161 -9.33 16.19 -19.45
C PHE A 161 -10.69 16.85 -19.65
N LYS A 162 -11.77 16.16 -19.28
CA LYS A 162 -13.13 16.68 -19.36
C LYS A 162 -13.32 17.95 -18.54
N GLU A 163 -12.67 18.04 -17.41
CA GLU A 163 -12.72 19.22 -16.54
C GLU A 163 -11.66 20.29 -16.88
N HIS A 164 -10.92 20.10 -17.97
CA HIS A 164 -9.90 21.03 -18.46
C HIS A 164 -8.77 21.32 -17.47
N TYR A 165 -8.26 20.27 -16.81
CA TYR A 165 -7.02 20.40 -16.06
C TYR A 165 -5.82 20.50 -17.02
N ASP A 166 -4.88 21.37 -16.69
CA ASP A 166 -3.58 21.37 -17.38
C ASP A 166 -2.84 20.07 -17.05
N VAL A 167 -2.63 19.22 -18.06
CA VAL A 167 -1.84 17.98 -17.96
C VAL A 167 -0.92 17.93 -19.16
N ASN A 168 0.38 17.79 -18.94
CA ASN A 168 1.37 17.68 -20.02
C ASN A 168 1.94 16.27 -20.15
N MET A 169 2.00 15.53 -19.02
CA MET A 169 2.47 14.16 -18.99
C MET A 169 1.68 13.36 -17.96
N VAL A 170 1.32 12.15 -18.34
CA VAL A 170 0.79 11.11 -17.42
C VAL A 170 1.81 9.99 -17.35
N VAL A 171 2.28 9.69 -16.15
CA VAL A 171 3.12 8.55 -15.84
C VAL A 171 2.26 7.54 -15.08
N TYR A 172 1.84 6.48 -15.77
CA TYR A 172 1.10 5.41 -15.13
C TYR A 172 2.10 4.45 -14.49
N VAL A 173 2.10 4.45 -13.15
CA VAL A 173 2.90 3.51 -12.37
C VAL A 173 2.07 2.26 -12.17
N TYR A 174 2.29 1.31 -13.05
CA TYR A 174 1.57 0.06 -13.14
C TYR A 174 2.11 -0.96 -12.14
N ASN A 175 1.27 -1.50 -11.29
CA ASN A 175 1.57 -2.68 -10.49
C ASN A 175 0.92 -3.91 -11.11
N LEU A 176 1.49 -5.09 -10.85
CA LEU A 176 1.02 -6.34 -11.47
C LEU A 176 -0.36 -6.80 -11.00
N ASN A 177 -0.87 -6.25 -9.87
CA ASN A 177 -2.24 -6.47 -9.41
C ASN A 177 -3.28 -5.60 -10.14
N ASP A 178 -2.88 -4.61 -10.92
CA ASP A 178 -3.81 -3.75 -11.68
C ASP A 178 -4.69 -4.52 -12.69
N ILE A 179 -4.33 -5.79 -12.97
CA ILE A 179 -5.15 -6.71 -13.77
C ILE A 179 -6.35 -7.27 -12.99
N GLU A 180 -6.42 -7.10 -11.66
CA GLU A 180 -7.46 -7.70 -10.82
C GLU A 180 -8.87 -7.34 -11.27
N GLY A 181 -9.12 -6.11 -11.70
CA GLY A 181 -10.40 -5.68 -12.23
C GLY A 181 -10.93 -6.51 -13.41
N TYR A 182 -10.06 -7.29 -14.05
CA TYR A 182 -10.40 -8.22 -15.14
C TYR A 182 -10.33 -9.69 -14.72
N ALA A 183 -9.91 -9.99 -13.48
CA ALA A 183 -9.66 -11.33 -12.96
C ALA A 183 -10.59 -11.67 -11.78
N PRO A 184 -11.88 -11.94 -11.99
CA PRO A 184 -12.88 -12.09 -10.93
C PRO A 184 -12.52 -13.15 -9.89
N LYS A 185 -11.86 -14.24 -10.29
CA LYS A 185 -11.38 -15.27 -9.34
C LYS A 185 -10.36 -14.74 -8.34
N THR A 186 -9.48 -13.84 -8.77
CA THR A 186 -8.49 -13.21 -7.90
C THR A 186 -9.16 -12.24 -6.94
N ILE A 187 -10.16 -11.49 -7.43
CA ILE A 187 -10.98 -10.59 -6.59
C ILE A 187 -11.73 -11.37 -5.52
N GLU A 188 -12.38 -12.48 -5.87
CA GLU A 188 -13.10 -13.34 -4.91
C GLU A 188 -12.17 -13.83 -3.78
N GLN A 189 -10.93 -14.17 -4.12
CA GLN A 189 -9.93 -14.57 -3.15
C GLN A 189 -9.58 -13.43 -2.17
N LEU A 190 -9.37 -12.22 -2.67
CA LEU A 190 -9.07 -11.05 -1.83
C LEU A 190 -10.25 -10.62 -0.98
N GLN A 191 -11.49 -10.74 -1.48
CA GLN A 191 -12.69 -10.44 -0.73
C GLN A 191 -12.82 -11.28 0.54
N GLN A 192 -12.31 -12.51 0.55
CA GLN A 192 -12.31 -13.37 1.75
C GLN A 192 -11.52 -12.74 2.91
N ILE A 193 -10.45 -11.99 2.63
CA ILE A 193 -9.72 -11.24 3.66
C ILE A 193 -10.48 -9.98 4.06
N ASN A 194 -10.93 -9.21 3.09
CA ASN A 194 -11.55 -7.91 3.31
C ASN A 194 -12.90 -8.00 4.04
N THR A 195 -13.63 -9.11 3.88
CA THR A 195 -14.92 -9.35 4.53
C THR A 195 -14.82 -10.13 5.84
N ALA A 196 -13.62 -10.51 6.27
CA ALA A 196 -13.39 -11.29 7.50
C ALA A 196 -13.51 -10.45 8.78
N GLU A 197 -14.34 -9.42 8.83
CA GLU A 197 -14.50 -8.59 10.01
C GLU A 197 -15.09 -9.40 11.18
N PRO A 198 -14.44 -9.41 12.37
CA PRO A 198 -14.90 -10.21 13.48
C PRO A 198 -16.18 -9.66 14.08
N GLN A 199 -17.18 -10.54 14.29
CA GLN A 199 -18.45 -10.19 14.94
C GLN A 199 -18.33 -10.03 16.45
N ASN A 200 -17.34 -10.71 17.06
CA ASN A 200 -17.09 -10.63 18.49
C ASN A 200 -16.43 -9.29 18.84
N PHE A 201 -17.04 -8.55 19.77
CA PHE A 201 -16.56 -7.21 20.15
C PHE A 201 -15.11 -7.20 20.70
N LEU A 202 -14.66 -8.26 21.38
CA LEU A 202 -13.28 -8.36 21.87
C LEU A 202 -12.28 -8.47 20.72
N LEU A 203 -12.65 -9.12 19.62
CA LEU A 203 -11.79 -9.22 18.44
C LEU A 203 -11.93 -8.01 17.53
N ARG A 204 -13.11 -7.36 17.51
CA ARG A 204 -13.40 -6.21 16.67
C ARG A 204 -12.81 -4.92 17.23
N ASP A 205 -13.01 -4.65 18.53
CA ASP A 205 -12.82 -3.33 19.13
C ASP A 205 -11.50 -3.19 19.94
N THR A 206 -10.65 -4.24 19.97
CA THR A 206 -9.34 -4.22 20.61
C THR A 206 -8.21 -4.05 19.57
N TYR A 207 -6.99 -3.81 20.02
CA TYR A 207 -5.82 -3.70 19.14
C TYR A 207 -5.05 -5.01 19.04
N LEU A 208 -4.62 -5.59 20.15
CA LEU A 208 -3.84 -6.83 20.17
C LEU A 208 -4.65 -8.03 19.70
N LEU A 209 -5.87 -8.22 20.25
CA LEU A 209 -6.69 -9.39 19.90
C LEU A 209 -7.20 -9.28 18.46
N ASN A 210 -7.55 -8.06 18.00
CA ASN A 210 -7.87 -7.79 16.61
C ASN A 210 -6.70 -8.13 15.67
N TRP A 211 -5.50 -7.68 16.03
CA TRP A 211 -4.30 -7.98 15.26
C TRP A 211 -4.02 -9.49 15.19
N LEU A 212 -4.11 -10.22 16.33
CA LEU A 212 -3.94 -11.68 16.36
C LEU A 212 -4.99 -12.40 15.50
N TYR A 213 -6.25 -11.95 15.57
CA TYR A 213 -7.31 -12.48 14.72
C TYR A 213 -6.99 -12.36 13.24
N PHE A 214 -6.60 -11.18 12.77
CA PHE A 214 -6.27 -10.99 11.35
C PHE A 214 -4.97 -11.69 10.95
N ARG A 215 -4.00 -11.91 11.85
CA ARG A 215 -2.86 -12.80 11.58
C ARG A 215 -3.32 -14.24 11.34
N TYR A 216 -4.27 -14.72 12.11
CA TYR A 216 -4.87 -16.03 11.90
C TYR A 216 -5.63 -16.10 10.54
N VAL A 217 -6.46 -15.12 10.22
CA VAL A 217 -7.18 -15.04 8.94
C VAL A 217 -6.19 -15.07 7.76
N GLN A 218 -5.16 -14.25 7.79
CA GLN A 218 -4.14 -14.20 6.73
C GLN A 218 -3.36 -15.52 6.60
N PHE A 219 -3.07 -16.19 7.73
CA PHE A 219 -2.44 -17.51 7.71
C PHE A 219 -3.35 -18.57 7.04
N GLN A 220 -4.65 -18.55 7.32
CA GLN A 220 -5.60 -19.45 6.67
C GLN A 220 -5.73 -19.15 5.17
N PHE A 221 -5.79 -17.89 4.81
CA PHE A 221 -5.81 -17.46 3.41
C PHE A 221 -4.57 -17.97 2.66
N ALA A 222 -3.38 -17.76 3.20
CA ALA A 222 -2.13 -18.20 2.57
C ALA A 222 -2.04 -19.72 2.39
N LYS A 223 -2.72 -20.51 3.23
CA LYS A 223 -2.80 -21.97 3.06
C LYS A 223 -3.77 -22.42 1.96
N GLY A 224 -4.84 -21.66 1.76
CA GLY A 224 -5.91 -22.02 0.82
C GLY A 224 -5.74 -21.43 -0.58
N THR A 225 -4.83 -20.47 -0.77
CA THR A 225 -4.77 -19.63 -1.96
C THR A 225 -3.34 -19.36 -2.37
N ASP A 226 -2.98 -19.62 -3.63
CA ASP A 226 -1.76 -19.06 -4.23
C ASP A 226 -2.15 -17.80 -5.04
N TYR A 227 -2.33 -16.70 -4.35
CA TYR A 227 -2.70 -15.42 -4.93
C TYR A 227 -1.77 -15.00 -6.07
N PHE A 228 -0.45 -15.06 -5.87
CA PHE A 228 0.51 -14.69 -6.90
C PHE A 228 0.45 -15.59 -8.14
N LYS A 229 0.18 -16.88 -7.96
CA LYS A 229 -0.03 -17.80 -9.08
C LYS A 229 -1.31 -17.47 -9.84
N SER A 230 -2.41 -17.23 -9.12
CA SER A 230 -3.68 -16.82 -9.71
C SER A 230 -3.53 -15.52 -10.50
N LEU A 231 -2.83 -14.55 -9.93
CA LEU A 231 -2.56 -13.28 -10.56
C LEU A 231 -1.69 -13.41 -11.82
N ALA A 232 -0.61 -14.20 -11.76
CA ALA A 232 0.24 -14.46 -12.93
C ALA A 232 -0.55 -15.15 -14.06
N GLN A 233 -1.43 -16.10 -13.74
CA GLN A 233 -2.29 -16.78 -14.71
C GLN A 233 -3.31 -15.85 -15.39
N ALA A 234 -3.73 -14.76 -14.74
CA ALA A 234 -4.62 -13.78 -15.34
C ALA A 234 -4.01 -13.12 -16.59
N TYR A 235 -2.69 -13.04 -16.67
CA TYR A 235 -1.98 -12.53 -17.86
C TYR A 235 -1.97 -13.48 -19.05
N ASP A 236 -2.41 -14.74 -18.89
CA ASP A 236 -2.42 -15.74 -19.97
C ASP A 236 -3.79 -15.88 -20.65
N GLY A 237 -4.81 -15.12 -20.24
CA GLY A 237 -6.17 -15.31 -20.71
C GLY A 237 -6.91 -14.02 -21.05
N GLU A 238 -8.25 -14.12 -21.02
CA GLU A 238 -9.15 -12.99 -21.27
C GLU A 238 -8.91 -11.76 -20.41
N PRO A 239 -8.54 -11.88 -19.09
CA PRO A 239 -8.19 -10.70 -18.29
C PRO A 239 -7.11 -9.84 -18.93
N TRP A 240 -6.07 -10.45 -19.51
CA TRP A 240 -5.04 -9.73 -20.24
C TRP A 240 -5.57 -8.97 -21.47
N ASN A 241 -6.49 -9.57 -22.22
CA ASN A 241 -7.10 -8.91 -23.37
C ASN A 241 -7.88 -7.66 -22.94
N GLY A 242 -8.66 -7.75 -21.87
CA GLY A 242 -9.38 -6.63 -21.28
C GLY A 242 -8.46 -5.51 -20.81
N LEU A 243 -7.42 -5.87 -20.04
CA LEU A 243 -6.40 -4.94 -19.58
C LEU A 243 -5.70 -4.23 -20.76
N ARG A 244 -5.22 -5.01 -21.74
CA ARG A 244 -4.55 -4.46 -22.93
C ARG A 244 -5.43 -3.46 -23.69
N ALA A 245 -6.72 -3.78 -23.87
CA ALA A 245 -7.66 -2.87 -24.51
C ALA A 245 -7.81 -1.56 -23.74
N LYS A 246 -7.85 -1.62 -22.41
CA LYS A 246 -7.96 -0.46 -21.52
C LYS A 246 -6.69 0.40 -21.54
N LEU A 247 -5.52 -0.22 -21.53
CA LEU A 247 -4.23 0.50 -21.66
C LEU A 247 -4.13 1.21 -23.02
N ALA A 248 -4.56 0.54 -24.10
CA ALA A 248 -4.61 1.16 -25.42
C ALA A 248 -5.62 2.33 -25.49
N GLN A 249 -6.74 2.23 -24.78
CA GLN A 249 -7.70 3.33 -24.65
C GLN A 249 -7.10 4.51 -23.90
N LEU A 250 -6.47 4.29 -22.73
CA LEU A 250 -5.79 5.33 -21.97
C LEU A 250 -4.71 6.05 -22.78
N ARG A 251 -3.92 5.30 -23.54
CA ARG A 251 -2.92 5.87 -24.43
C ARG A 251 -3.56 6.77 -25.50
N ARG A 252 -4.67 6.34 -26.11
CA ARG A 252 -5.40 7.18 -27.11
C ARG A 252 -5.96 8.44 -26.48
N GLU A 253 -6.63 8.36 -25.32
CA GLU A 253 -7.16 9.51 -24.60
C GLU A 253 -6.05 10.54 -24.30
N CYS A 254 -4.87 10.09 -23.88
CA CYS A 254 -3.73 10.98 -23.68
C CYS A 254 -3.28 11.64 -25.01
N ALA A 255 -3.17 10.88 -26.08
CA ALA A 255 -2.75 11.38 -27.38
C ALA A 255 -3.75 12.41 -27.99
N GLU A 256 -5.03 12.16 -27.85
CA GLU A 256 -6.11 13.08 -28.30
C GLU A 256 -6.09 14.41 -27.54
N ASN A 257 -5.59 14.40 -26.29
CA ASN A 257 -5.41 15.60 -25.48
C ASN A 257 -3.99 16.19 -25.54
N ASN A 258 -3.12 15.72 -26.46
CA ASN A 258 -1.72 16.13 -26.58
C ASN A 258 -0.90 15.95 -25.30
N VAL A 259 -1.19 14.89 -24.54
CA VAL A 259 -0.51 14.54 -23.29
C VAL A 259 0.47 13.39 -23.54
N ASP A 260 1.72 13.57 -23.10
CA ASP A 260 2.73 12.51 -23.13
C ASP A 260 2.34 11.40 -22.14
N PHE A 261 2.19 10.17 -22.64
CA PHE A 261 1.83 9.02 -21.83
C PHE A 261 3.00 8.06 -21.68
N ARG A 262 3.38 7.78 -20.44
CA ARG A 262 4.47 6.86 -20.10
C ARG A 262 4.02 5.84 -19.08
N MET A 263 4.71 4.70 -19.05
CA MET A 263 4.47 3.66 -18.07
C MET A 263 5.73 3.33 -17.26
N VAL A 264 5.53 3.06 -15.97
CA VAL A 264 6.55 2.51 -15.09
C VAL A 264 5.96 1.24 -14.50
N ILE A 265 6.63 0.10 -14.66
CA ILE A 265 6.21 -1.16 -14.04
C ILE A 265 6.91 -1.24 -12.68
N PHE A 266 6.12 -1.14 -11.60
CA PHE A 266 6.62 -1.31 -10.24
C PHE A 266 6.32 -2.76 -9.80
N PRO A 267 7.35 -3.59 -9.62
CA PRO A 267 7.14 -4.99 -9.26
C PRO A 267 6.75 -5.14 -7.79
N PHE A 268 6.17 -6.29 -7.44
CA PHE A 268 6.09 -6.71 -6.05
C PHE A 268 7.48 -6.93 -5.48
N VAL A 269 7.84 -6.20 -4.43
CA VAL A 269 9.18 -6.29 -3.82
C VAL A 269 9.46 -7.68 -3.22
N GLN A 270 8.43 -8.45 -2.90
CA GLN A 270 8.54 -9.85 -2.46
C GLN A 270 8.87 -10.82 -3.60
N SER A 271 8.68 -10.42 -4.86
CA SER A 271 8.94 -11.25 -6.05
C SER A 271 10.32 -10.98 -6.67
N LEU A 272 11.15 -10.18 -5.99
CA LEU A 272 12.52 -9.90 -6.44
C LEU A 272 13.41 -11.14 -6.31
N GLY A 273 14.37 -11.28 -7.20
CA GLY A 273 15.35 -12.37 -7.19
C GLY A 273 15.16 -13.39 -8.30
N LYS A 274 15.62 -14.62 -8.07
CA LYS A 274 15.71 -15.67 -9.11
C LYS A 274 14.36 -16.28 -9.49
N ASP A 275 13.43 -16.35 -8.54
CA ASP A 275 12.10 -16.98 -8.73
C ASP A 275 11.06 -15.95 -9.14
N ASP A 276 11.34 -15.23 -10.22
CA ASP A 276 10.46 -14.19 -10.74
C ASP A 276 9.21 -14.78 -11.39
N LYS A 277 8.16 -14.95 -10.60
CA LYS A 277 6.86 -15.51 -11.03
C LYS A 277 6.13 -14.63 -12.05
N PHE A 278 6.51 -13.37 -12.18
CA PHE A 278 5.85 -12.38 -13.03
C PHE A 278 6.65 -11.97 -14.27
N ARG A 279 7.72 -12.68 -14.57
CA ARG A 279 8.57 -12.38 -15.74
C ARG A 279 7.76 -12.27 -17.03
N ASP A 280 6.92 -13.27 -17.30
CA ASP A 280 6.12 -13.33 -18.53
C ASP A 280 5.03 -12.26 -18.55
N ALA A 281 4.42 -11.97 -17.41
CA ALA A 281 3.45 -10.88 -17.28
C ALA A 281 4.09 -9.52 -17.61
N ARG A 282 5.26 -9.22 -17.03
CA ARG A 282 6.00 -7.98 -17.33
C ARG A 282 6.45 -7.91 -18.78
N ALA A 283 6.91 -9.04 -19.35
CA ALA A 283 7.28 -9.10 -20.76
C ALA A 283 6.12 -8.72 -21.67
N LYS A 284 4.90 -9.21 -21.40
CA LYS A 284 3.69 -8.85 -22.15
C LYS A 284 3.36 -7.35 -22.08
N ILE A 285 3.52 -6.73 -20.91
CA ILE A 285 3.31 -5.29 -20.74
C ILE A 285 4.35 -4.49 -21.51
N VAL A 286 5.64 -4.87 -21.42
CA VAL A 286 6.73 -4.23 -22.16
C VAL A 286 6.52 -4.36 -23.67
N GLU A 287 6.08 -5.53 -24.13
CA GLU A 287 5.79 -5.80 -25.54
C GLU A 287 4.62 -4.96 -26.05
N PHE A 288 3.54 -4.87 -25.26
CA PHE A 288 2.43 -3.97 -25.51
C PHE A 288 2.90 -2.52 -25.62
N CYS A 289 3.68 -2.03 -24.67
CA CYS A 289 4.20 -0.66 -24.68
C CYS A 289 5.05 -0.38 -25.93
N LYS A 290 5.90 -1.32 -26.33
CA LYS A 290 6.69 -1.22 -27.58
C LYS A 290 5.80 -1.15 -28.81
N ALA A 291 4.77 -2.00 -28.90
CA ALA A 291 3.82 -2.01 -30.02
C ALA A 291 3.03 -0.69 -30.14
N GLU A 292 2.61 -0.13 -29.02
CA GLU A 292 1.86 1.14 -28.92
C GLU A 292 2.76 2.38 -28.89
N LYS A 293 4.08 2.21 -28.98
CA LYS A 293 5.09 3.28 -28.88
C LYS A 293 4.97 4.11 -27.57
N VAL A 294 4.67 3.43 -26.47
CA VAL A 294 4.63 4.01 -25.13
C VAL A 294 5.99 3.83 -24.48
N PRO A 295 6.67 4.91 -24.06
CA PRO A 295 7.89 4.79 -23.27
C PRO A 295 7.59 4.01 -21.97
N VAL A 296 8.42 3.00 -21.65
CA VAL A 296 8.22 2.13 -20.48
C VAL A 296 9.52 1.88 -19.75
N LEU A 297 9.44 1.96 -18.42
CA LEU A 297 10.52 1.56 -17.49
C LEU A 297 10.06 0.37 -16.67
N ASP A 298 10.76 -0.77 -16.76
CA ASP A 298 10.59 -1.90 -15.84
C ASP A 298 11.58 -1.74 -14.67
N LEU A 299 11.07 -1.55 -13.46
CA LEU A 299 11.89 -1.39 -12.25
C LEU A 299 12.43 -2.73 -11.71
N GLN A 300 11.93 -3.87 -12.17
CA GLN A 300 12.35 -5.17 -11.66
C GLN A 300 13.88 -5.42 -11.79
N PRO A 301 14.53 -5.18 -12.93
CA PRO A 301 15.98 -5.38 -13.04
C PRO A 301 16.75 -4.51 -12.04
N ILE A 302 16.32 -3.27 -11.87
CA ILE A 302 16.98 -2.29 -11.00
C ILE A 302 16.81 -2.70 -9.52
N LEU A 303 15.59 -3.02 -9.10
CA LEU A 303 15.34 -3.47 -7.73
C LEU A 303 15.97 -4.84 -7.43
N ASN A 304 16.16 -5.70 -8.44
CA ASN A 304 16.89 -6.96 -8.27
C ASN A 304 18.37 -6.79 -7.84
N GLU A 305 18.99 -5.68 -8.18
CA GLU A 305 20.36 -5.37 -7.70
C GLU A 305 20.39 -5.13 -6.19
N HIS A 306 19.23 -4.90 -5.56
CA HIS A 306 19.07 -4.58 -4.15
C HIS A 306 18.39 -5.70 -3.34
N THR A 307 18.33 -6.93 -3.83
CA THR A 307 17.70 -8.08 -3.13
C THR A 307 18.33 -8.43 -1.78
N GLY A 308 19.52 -7.93 -1.50
CA GLY A 308 20.16 -8.03 -0.18
C GLY A 308 19.68 -7.01 0.85
N GLU A 309 18.90 -6.02 0.43
CA GLU A 309 18.34 -4.96 1.26
C GLU A 309 16.90 -5.28 1.64
N LYS A 310 16.42 -4.73 2.76
CA LYS A 310 15.01 -4.78 3.10
C LYS A 310 14.28 -3.69 2.30
N LEU A 311 13.42 -4.10 1.38
CA LEU A 311 12.66 -3.20 0.49
C LEU A 311 11.17 -3.13 0.81
N GLU A 312 10.69 -3.95 1.72
CA GLU A 312 9.32 -3.93 2.21
C GLU A 312 9.20 -3.06 3.47
N VAL A 313 8.05 -2.43 3.67
CA VAL A 313 7.73 -1.69 4.90
C VAL A 313 7.95 -2.57 6.12
N SER A 314 7.35 -3.76 6.13
CA SER A 314 7.52 -4.73 7.21
C SER A 314 7.11 -6.13 6.77
N ARG A 315 7.36 -7.15 7.61
CA ARG A 315 6.82 -8.50 7.40
C ARG A 315 5.29 -8.59 7.41
N PHE A 316 4.61 -7.52 7.79
CA PHE A 316 3.15 -7.43 7.84
C PHE A 316 2.58 -6.51 6.77
N ASP A 317 3.44 -5.72 6.18
CA ASP A 317 3.09 -4.79 5.11
C ASP A 317 4.08 -4.97 3.94
N ALA A 318 3.55 -5.52 2.87
CA ALA A 318 4.27 -5.91 1.68
C ALA A 318 4.55 -4.75 0.70
N HIS A 319 4.11 -3.53 1.04
CA HIS A 319 4.37 -2.36 0.21
C HIS A 319 5.85 -1.97 0.22
N PRO A 320 6.32 -1.30 -0.84
CA PRO A 320 7.69 -0.78 -0.92
C PRO A 320 7.93 0.23 0.22
N ASN A 321 9.08 0.10 0.87
CA ASN A 321 9.51 1.04 1.90
C ASN A 321 10.24 2.26 1.31
N GLU A 322 10.70 3.16 2.18
CA GLU A 322 11.41 4.40 1.80
C GLU A 322 12.65 4.14 0.94
N ARG A 323 13.34 3.00 1.16
CA ARG A 323 14.51 2.60 0.38
C ARG A 323 14.11 2.18 -1.05
N ALA A 324 13.07 1.38 -1.19
CA ALA A 324 12.53 1.00 -2.49
C ALA A 324 12.01 2.23 -3.27
N HIS A 325 11.36 3.16 -2.57
CA HIS A 325 10.93 4.44 -3.16
C HIS A 325 12.11 5.29 -3.62
N ALA A 326 13.21 5.35 -2.86
CA ALA A 326 14.40 6.09 -3.26
C ALA A 326 15.04 5.50 -4.53
N ILE A 327 15.20 4.17 -4.61
CA ILE A 327 15.71 3.48 -5.79
C ILE A 327 14.80 3.72 -7.00
N ALA A 328 13.48 3.62 -6.81
CA ALA A 328 12.52 3.88 -7.87
C ALA A 328 12.59 5.35 -8.36
N ALA A 329 12.75 6.32 -7.45
CA ALA A 329 12.91 7.72 -7.81
C ALA A 329 14.12 7.93 -8.73
N GLU A 330 15.30 7.46 -8.32
CA GLU A 330 16.53 7.58 -9.13
C GLU A 330 16.41 6.95 -10.52
N ALA A 331 15.70 5.83 -10.63
CA ALA A 331 15.47 5.16 -11.91
C ALA A 331 14.50 5.94 -12.80
N ILE A 332 13.41 6.45 -12.20
CA ILE A 332 12.40 7.23 -12.92
C ILE A 332 12.96 8.59 -13.33
N GLU A 333 13.77 9.23 -12.50
CA GLU A 333 14.50 10.45 -12.85
C GLU A 333 15.33 10.27 -14.12
N LYS A 334 16.12 9.20 -14.20
CA LYS A 334 16.92 8.87 -15.39
C LYS A 334 16.03 8.59 -16.61
N PHE A 335 14.91 7.92 -16.41
CA PHE A 335 13.93 7.64 -17.46
C PHE A 335 13.24 8.90 -17.99
N LEU A 336 13.03 9.91 -17.15
CA LEU A 336 12.44 11.18 -17.54
C LEU A 336 13.48 12.17 -18.09
N LEU A 337 14.76 12.04 -17.68
CA LEU A 337 15.84 12.98 -18.00
C LEU A 337 16.07 13.18 -19.49
N SER A 338 15.98 12.10 -20.29
CA SER A 338 16.24 12.15 -21.72
C SER A 338 15.43 13.21 -22.45
N ASP A 339 14.23 13.52 -21.94
CA ASP A 339 13.26 14.38 -22.65
C ASP A 339 12.94 15.68 -21.90
N LEU A 340 13.08 15.69 -20.55
CA LEU A 340 12.70 16.84 -19.73
C LEU A 340 13.87 17.80 -19.48
N VAL A 341 15.10 17.31 -19.51
CA VAL A 341 16.32 18.05 -19.17
C VAL A 341 17.20 18.31 -20.40
N ALA A 342 17.01 17.59 -21.50
CA ALA A 342 17.73 17.89 -22.74
C ALA A 342 17.48 19.36 -23.14
N PRO A 343 18.52 20.10 -23.56
CA PRO A 343 18.32 21.44 -24.10
C PRO A 343 17.37 21.35 -25.31
N PRO A 344 16.51 22.35 -25.54
CA PRO A 344 15.70 22.37 -26.75
C PRO A 344 16.63 22.24 -27.96
N HIS A 345 16.36 21.27 -28.81
CA HIS A 345 17.10 21.16 -30.08
C HIS A 345 17.04 22.49 -30.80
N PRO A 346 18.17 22.97 -31.34
CA PRO A 346 18.26 24.27 -32.01
C PRO A 346 17.33 24.38 -33.22
#